data_e908f4e7ca3d369212ae6cc330ee8181
#
_entry.id   e908f4e7ca3d369212ae6cc330ee8181
#
_cell.length_a   1.000
_cell.length_b   1.000
_cell.length_c   1.000
_cell.angle_alpha   90.00
_cell.angle_beta   90.00
_cell.angle_gamma   90.00
#
_symmetry.space_group_name_H-M   'P 1'
#
loop_
_entity.id
_entity.type
_entity.pdbx_description
1 polymer ?
#
loop_
_entity_poly.entity_id
_entity_poly.type
_entity_poly.pdbx_seq_one_letter_code
_entity_poly.pdbx_strand_id
1 'polypeptide(L)'
;MKLTDNRTDIYPSIWRIIGIILAGLLFVMGCYFMTIHPRVGIDKYIGYFGIVFFSFAVILGFVWQILRVMRKPLARICDDRLEYLIPAKMKYEIIPFLYVEMFVTVKVGTELIRADYLTGVSKNTGIVDTLVPIGKVCDMLNQRLEKFWSQPMLSQPLNRAYVTKYLLTMGIEPLRFDFDTTSKPDCMVVMRDGDRYKLVYIDDRGDGKTLSNHLTENDACRALLERFIEMGHLSHSL
;
A
#
# COMPACT_ATOMS: atom_id res chain seq x y z
N MET A 1 2.31 13.82 22.88
CA MET A 1 1.21 12.82 22.86
C MET A 1 1.77 11.56 22.22
N LYS A 2 2.02 10.46 22.98
CA LYS A 2 2.46 9.18 22.41
C LYS A 2 1.23 8.61 21.68
N LEU A 3 1.24 8.66 20.35
CA LEU A 3 0.34 7.85 19.54
C LEU A 3 0.59 6.40 19.94
N THR A 4 -0.38 5.77 20.60
CA THR A 4 -0.43 4.32 20.77
C THR A 4 -0.60 3.76 19.36
N ASP A 5 0.51 3.30 18.78
CA ASP A 5 0.57 2.67 17.45
C ASP A 5 -0.35 1.43 17.51
N ASN A 6 -1.59 1.60 17.08
CA ASN A 6 -2.60 0.55 17.08
C ASN A 6 -2.31 -0.40 15.91
N ARG A 7 -1.24 -1.16 16.08
CA ARG A 7 -0.65 -2.03 15.07
C ARG A 7 -1.31 -3.41 15.10
N THR A 8 -1.67 -3.91 13.93
CA THR A 8 -2.15 -5.29 13.74
C THR A 8 -1.09 -6.08 12.98
N ASP A 9 -0.50 -7.07 13.65
CA ASP A 9 0.49 -7.96 13.05
C ASP A 9 -0.19 -9.17 12.41
N ILE A 10 0.11 -9.44 11.14
CA ILE A 10 -0.43 -10.55 10.36
C ILE A 10 0.66 -11.59 10.17
N TYR A 11 0.40 -12.80 10.67
CA TYR A 11 1.30 -13.94 10.55
C TYR A 11 0.78 -14.95 9.52
N PRO A 12 1.66 -15.67 8.82
CA PRO A 12 1.25 -16.78 7.98
C PRO A 12 0.51 -17.83 8.80
N SER A 13 -0.52 -18.45 8.20
CA SER A 13 -1.28 -19.52 8.84
C SER A 13 -0.42 -20.76 9.05
N ILE A 14 -0.31 -21.23 10.30
CA ILE A 14 0.48 -22.43 10.64
C ILE A 14 -0.03 -23.67 9.91
N TRP A 15 -1.35 -23.82 9.81
CA TRP A 15 -1.96 -24.96 9.14
C TRP A 15 -1.67 -24.98 7.63
N ARG A 16 -1.66 -23.81 6.99
CA ARG A 16 -1.32 -23.66 5.57
C ARG A 16 0.17 -24.00 5.33
N ILE A 17 1.07 -23.53 6.20
CA ILE A 17 2.50 -23.84 6.11
C ILE A 17 2.74 -25.34 6.31
N ILE A 18 2.13 -25.94 7.33
CA ILE A 18 2.23 -27.39 7.58
C ILE A 18 1.69 -28.16 6.38
N GLY A 19 0.54 -27.75 5.83
CA GLY A 19 -0.03 -28.35 4.63
C GLY A 19 0.92 -28.33 3.42
N ILE A 20 1.59 -27.19 3.17
CA ILE A 20 2.58 -27.06 2.09
C ILE A 20 3.77 -27.98 2.31
N ILE A 21 4.30 -28.05 3.56
CA ILE A 21 5.43 -28.91 3.90
C ILE A 21 5.05 -30.40 3.71
N LEU A 22 3.90 -30.82 4.24
CA LEU A 22 3.45 -32.22 4.12
C LEU A 22 3.17 -32.60 2.66
N ALA A 23 2.48 -31.77 1.92
CA ALA A 23 2.24 -32.00 0.49
C ALA A 23 3.58 -32.07 -0.28
N GLY A 24 4.49 -31.14 -0.04
CA GLY A 24 5.81 -31.15 -0.65
C GLY A 24 6.59 -32.45 -0.35
N LEU A 25 6.60 -32.92 0.90
CA LEU A 25 7.26 -34.20 1.29
C LEU A 25 6.62 -35.41 0.59
N LEU A 26 5.29 -35.47 0.51
CA LEU A 26 4.60 -36.55 -0.20
C LEU A 26 4.94 -36.54 -1.69
N PHE A 27 5.02 -35.39 -2.33
CA PHE A 27 5.43 -35.29 -3.73
C PHE A 27 6.91 -35.68 -3.93
N VAL A 28 7.82 -35.26 -3.04
CA VAL A 28 9.23 -35.67 -3.09
C VAL A 28 9.33 -37.18 -2.99
N MET A 29 8.58 -37.81 -2.07
CA MET A 29 8.57 -39.27 -1.92
C MET A 29 8.02 -39.98 -3.16
N GLY A 30 6.93 -39.44 -3.74
CA GLY A 30 6.37 -39.95 -5.00
C GLY A 30 7.36 -39.86 -6.17
N CYS A 31 8.03 -38.72 -6.33
CA CYS A 31 9.06 -38.51 -7.34
C CYS A 31 10.28 -39.44 -7.13
N TYR A 32 10.69 -39.65 -5.88
CA TYR A 32 11.76 -40.60 -5.54
C TYR A 32 11.38 -42.03 -5.95
N PHE A 33 10.13 -42.46 -5.68
CA PHE A 33 9.64 -43.76 -6.11
C PHE A 33 9.65 -43.91 -7.64
N MET A 34 9.30 -42.87 -8.41
CA MET A 34 9.39 -42.86 -9.87
C MET A 34 10.84 -42.99 -10.37
N THR A 35 11.82 -42.44 -9.65
CA THR A 35 13.24 -42.59 -10.05
C THR A 35 13.78 -44.02 -9.86
N ILE A 36 13.28 -44.73 -8.83
CA ILE A 36 13.72 -46.10 -8.51
C ILE A 36 12.99 -47.12 -9.38
N HIS A 37 11.70 -46.89 -9.66
CA HIS A 37 10.88 -47.82 -10.45
C HIS A 37 10.35 -47.15 -11.72
N PRO A 38 11.22 -46.72 -12.65
CA PRO A 38 10.77 -46.05 -13.87
C PRO A 38 10.02 -47.05 -14.77
N ARG A 39 8.83 -46.69 -15.19
CA ARG A 39 8.05 -47.49 -16.19
C ARG A 39 8.55 -47.18 -17.60
N VAL A 40 8.95 -45.98 -17.86
CA VAL A 40 9.51 -45.48 -19.12
C VAL A 40 10.79 -44.68 -18.80
N GLY A 41 11.75 -44.62 -19.72
CA GLY A 41 13.05 -43.95 -19.48
C GLY A 41 12.90 -42.46 -19.09
N ILE A 42 11.86 -41.80 -19.57
CA ILE A 42 11.57 -40.36 -19.24
C ILE A 42 11.14 -40.18 -17.78
N ASP A 43 10.52 -41.17 -17.15
CA ASP A 43 10.02 -41.10 -15.76
C ASP A 43 11.13 -40.73 -14.77
N LYS A 44 12.33 -41.24 -15.05
CA LYS A 44 13.51 -40.97 -14.21
C LYS A 44 13.89 -39.48 -14.19
N TYR A 45 13.83 -38.83 -15.35
CA TYR A 45 14.14 -37.39 -15.46
C TYR A 45 13.04 -36.55 -14.81
N ILE A 46 11.77 -36.92 -15.03
CA ILE A 46 10.64 -36.27 -14.37
C ILE A 46 10.74 -36.39 -12.86
N GLY A 47 11.11 -37.60 -12.37
CA GLY A 47 11.33 -37.85 -10.95
C GLY A 47 12.42 -36.96 -10.36
N TYR A 48 13.59 -36.86 -10.98
CA TYR A 48 14.66 -35.97 -10.50
C TYR A 48 14.25 -34.49 -10.50
N PHE A 49 13.61 -34.03 -11.57
CA PHE A 49 13.10 -32.65 -11.64
C PHE A 49 12.09 -32.38 -10.53
N GLY A 50 11.16 -33.32 -10.31
CA GLY A 50 10.16 -33.22 -9.25
C GLY A 50 10.78 -33.18 -7.84
N ILE A 51 11.80 -34.00 -7.57
CA ILE A 51 12.52 -33.99 -6.28
C ILE A 51 13.10 -32.58 -6.04
N VAL A 52 13.80 -32.00 -7.00
CA VAL A 52 14.41 -30.68 -6.85
C VAL A 52 13.33 -29.61 -6.62
N PHE A 53 12.29 -29.60 -7.45
CA PHE A 53 11.22 -28.62 -7.39
C PHE A 53 10.45 -28.66 -6.06
N PHE A 54 10.01 -29.85 -5.62
CA PHE A 54 9.23 -29.96 -4.39
C PHE A 54 10.10 -29.84 -3.13
N SER A 55 11.39 -30.20 -3.18
CA SER A 55 12.33 -29.92 -2.08
C SER A 55 12.48 -28.42 -1.86
N PHE A 56 12.50 -27.61 -2.92
CA PHE A 56 12.53 -26.16 -2.80
C PHE A 56 11.26 -25.61 -2.12
N ALA A 57 10.08 -26.14 -2.45
CA ALA A 57 8.82 -25.75 -1.79
C ALA A 57 8.83 -26.11 -0.29
N VAL A 58 9.37 -27.27 0.08
CA VAL A 58 9.54 -27.68 1.49
C VAL A 58 10.48 -26.72 2.22
N ILE A 59 11.62 -26.37 1.63
CA ILE A 59 12.58 -25.39 2.20
C ILE A 59 11.90 -24.04 2.43
N LEU A 60 11.14 -23.54 1.46
CA LEU A 60 10.37 -22.29 1.62
C LEU A 60 9.37 -22.38 2.77
N GLY A 61 8.68 -23.51 2.93
CA GLY A 61 7.79 -23.75 4.06
C GLY A 61 8.53 -23.66 5.41
N PHE A 62 9.73 -24.24 5.52
CA PHE A 62 10.55 -24.12 6.72
C PHE A 62 11.02 -22.68 6.98
N VAL A 63 11.41 -21.95 5.95
CA VAL A 63 11.78 -20.51 6.09
C VAL A 63 10.62 -19.71 6.68
N TRP A 64 9.38 -19.90 6.19
CA TRP A 64 8.21 -19.25 6.75
C TRP A 64 7.94 -19.65 8.21
N GLN A 65 8.19 -20.92 8.56
CA GLN A 65 8.05 -21.38 9.95
C GLN A 65 9.08 -20.71 10.86
N ILE A 66 10.34 -20.62 10.43
CA ILE A 66 11.40 -19.91 11.16
C ILE A 66 11.03 -18.44 11.37
N LEU A 67 10.59 -17.74 10.33
CA LEU A 67 10.18 -16.34 10.42
C LEU A 67 9.05 -16.14 11.44
N ARG A 68 8.10 -17.09 11.47
CA ARG A 68 7.02 -17.08 12.45
C ARG A 68 7.53 -17.27 13.88
N VAL A 69 8.44 -18.25 14.12
CA VAL A 69 9.07 -18.47 15.42
C VAL A 69 9.87 -17.25 15.86
N MET A 70 10.54 -16.56 14.93
CA MET A 70 11.24 -15.30 15.18
C MET A 70 10.28 -14.11 15.39
N ARG A 71 8.98 -14.32 15.44
CA ARG A 71 7.95 -13.29 15.59
C ARG A 71 8.04 -12.18 14.52
N LYS A 72 8.48 -12.52 13.31
CA LYS A 72 8.46 -11.59 12.17
C LYS A 72 7.14 -11.76 11.43
N PRO A 73 6.21 -10.80 11.53
CA PRO A 73 4.93 -10.88 10.81
C PRO A 73 5.14 -10.75 9.30
N LEU A 74 4.24 -11.36 8.53
CA LEU A 74 4.19 -11.20 7.06
C LEU A 74 3.84 -9.75 6.68
N ALA A 75 2.91 -9.18 7.43
CA ALA A 75 2.50 -7.79 7.26
C ALA A 75 2.14 -7.17 8.61
N ARG A 76 2.25 -5.84 8.67
CA ARG A 76 1.86 -4.99 9.79
C ARG A 76 0.95 -3.91 9.26
N ILE A 77 -0.27 -3.90 9.76
CA ILE A 77 -1.24 -2.85 9.43
C ILE A 77 -1.17 -1.83 10.57
N CYS A 78 -0.60 -0.67 10.27
CA CYS A 78 -0.57 0.49 11.16
C CYS A 78 -1.77 1.40 10.89
N ASP A 79 -1.92 2.48 11.66
CA ASP A 79 -3.01 3.44 11.45
C ASP A 79 -2.79 4.31 10.20
N ASP A 80 -1.54 4.47 9.74
CA ASP A 80 -1.13 5.36 8.64
C ASP A 80 -0.48 4.64 7.45
N ARG A 81 -0.16 3.34 7.58
CA ARG A 81 0.61 2.61 6.59
C ARG A 81 0.43 1.09 6.66
N LEU A 82 0.73 0.42 5.57
CA LEU A 82 0.97 -1.01 5.49
C LEU A 82 2.48 -1.26 5.40
N GLU A 83 3.02 -2.11 6.26
CA GLU A 83 4.38 -2.65 6.15
C GLU A 83 4.28 -4.14 5.81
N TYR A 84 4.90 -4.58 4.72
CA TYR A 84 4.92 -6.00 4.37
C TYR A 84 6.34 -6.52 4.17
N LEU A 85 6.57 -7.76 4.60
CA LEU A 85 7.88 -8.39 4.56
C LEU A 85 8.20 -8.85 3.13
N ILE A 86 9.36 -8.44 2.61
CA ILE A 86 9.96 -9.03 1.41
C ILE A 86 10.92 -10.13 1.87
N PRO A 87 10.55 -11.43 1.72
CA PRO A 87 11.33 -12.52 2.29
C PRO A 87 12.76 -12.58 1.76
N ALA A 88 12.93 -12.37 0.45
CA ALA A 88 14.25 -12.42 -0.19
C ALA A 88 15.23 -11.35 0.33
N LYS A 89 14.72 -10.22 0.83
CA LYS A 89 15.53 -9.12 1.36
C LYS A 89 15.51 -9.05 2.89
N MET A 90 14.65 -9.83 3.54
CA MET A 90 14.39 -9.79 4.99
C MET A 90 14.06 -8.40 5.52
N LYS A 91 13.51 -7.54 4.67
CA LYS A 91 13.15 -6.14 4.96
C LYS A 91 11.66 -5.92 4.77
N TYR A 92 11.13 -4.98 5.56
CA TYR A 92 9.77 -4.50 5.36
C TYR A 92 9.75 -3.40 4.32
N GLU A 93 8.82 -3.51 3.39
CA GLU A 93 8.46 -2.43 2.48
C GLU A 93 7.24 -1.71 3.03
N ILE A 94 7.24 -0.38 2.92
CA ILE A 94 6.23 0.49 3.50
C ILE A 94 5.36 1.06 2.39
N ILE A 95 4.06 0.95 2.55
CA ILE A 95 3.05 1.59 1.70
C ILE A 95 2.26 2.56 2.58
N PRO A 96 2.53 3.88 2.50
CA PRO A 96 1.79 4.88 3.25
C PRO A 96 0.35 5.01 2.72
N PHE A 97 -0.65 5.04 3.62
CA PHE A 97 -2.06 5.17 3.25
C PHE A 97 -2.38 6.49 2.56
N LEU A 98 -1.56 7.50 2.82
CA LEU A 98 -1.65 8.82 2.21
C LEU A 98 -1.69 8.80 0.67
N TYR A 99 -1.05 7.80 0.05
CA TYR A 99 -0.99 7.67 -1.41
C TYR A 99 -1.93 6.62 -1.97
N VAL A 100 -2.60 5.86 -1.10
CA VAL A 100 -3.42 4.71 -1.51
C VAL A 100 -4.87 5.12 -1.64
N GLU A 101 -5.48 4.78 -2.76
CA GLU A 101 -6.90 4.94 -3.00
C GLU A 101 -7.68 3.77 -2.42
N MET A 102 -7.24 2.54 -2.74
CA MET A 102 -7.86 1.31 -2.24
C MET A 102 -6.90 0.13 -2.28
N PHE A 103 -7.21 -0.90 -1.50
CA PHE A 103 -6.60 -2.21 -1.62
C PHE A 103 -7.58 -3.17 -2.30
N VAL A 104 -7.11 -3.91 -3.29
CA VAL A 104 -7.91 -4.89 -4.03
C VAL A 104 -7.24 -6.25 -4.05
N THR A 105 -8.04 -7.31 -4.10
CA THR A 105 -7.53 -8.65 -4.36
C THR A 105 -7.46 -8.85 -5.88
N VAL A 106 -6.31 -9.29 -6.38
CA VAL A 106 -6.10 -9.61 -7.79
C VAL A 106 -5.59 -11.03 -7.93
N LYS A 107 -5.98 -11.69 -9.02
CA LYS A 107 -5.57 -13.05 -9.32
C LYS A 107 -4.51 -13.05 -10.41
N VAL A 108 -3.26 -13.32 -10.03
CA VAL A 108 -2.12 -13.48 -10.95
C VAL A 108 -1.52 -14.85 -10.65
N GLY A 109 -2.16 -15.92 -11.15
CA GLY A 109 -1.84 -17.29 -10.72
C GLY A 109 -2.37 -17.62 -9.33
N THR A 110 -1.84 -16.97 -8.28
CA THR A 110 -2.40 -16.95 -6.92
C THR A 110 -3.09 -15.63 -6.64
N GLU A 111 -4.05 -15.62 -5.72
CA GLU A 111 -4.64 -14.37 -5.26
C GLU A 111 -3.64 -13.60 -4.39
N LEU A 112 -3.52 -12.31 -4.64
CA LEU A 112 -2.65 -11.40 -3.89
C LEU A 112 -3.33 -10.04 -3.66
N ILE A 113 -2.83 -9.27 -2.70
CA ILE A 113 -3.29 -7.90 -2.46
C ILE A 113 -2.48 -6.94 -3.33
N ARG A 114 -3.20 -6.05 -4.02
CA ARG A 114 -2.66 -4.93 -4.78
C ARG A 114 -3.09 -3.62 -4.13
N ALA A 115 -2.17 -2.69 -3.99
CA ALA A 115 -2.46 -1.31 -3.63
C ALA A 115 -2.63 -0.47 -4.89
N ASP A 116 -3.79 0.13 -5.07
CA ASP A 116 -4.06 1.10 -6.12
C ASP A 116 -3.83 2.50 -5.54
N TYR A 117 -2.95 3.26 -6.20
CA TYR A 117 -2.56 4.59 -5.73
C TYR A 117 -3.43 5.68 -6.35
N LEU A 118 -3.59 6.79 -5.65
CA LEU A 118 -4.28 7.99 -6.13
C LEU A 118 -3.75 8.53 -7.48
N THR A 119 -2.51 8.19 -7.82
CA THR A 119 -1.87 8.54 -9.10
C THR A 119 -2.25 7.65 -10.27
N GLY A 120 -3.15 6.66 -10.06
CA GLY A 120 -3.52 5.67 -11.07
C GLY A 120 -2.50 4.53 -11.27
N VAL A 121 -1.38 4.56 -10.55
CA VAL A 121 -0.40 3.48 -10.54
C VAL A 121 -0.86 2.40 -9.55
N SER A 122 -0.53 1.14 -9.83
CA SER A 122 -0.85 0.02 -8.94
C SER A 122 0.42 -0.73 -8.55
N LYS A 123 0.46 -1.24 -7.32
CA LYS A 123 1.58 -2.02 -6.80
C LYS A 123 1.10 -3.31 -6.16
N ASN A 124 1.61 -4.44 -6.63
CA ASN A 124 1.37 -5.73 -6.00
C ASN A 124 2.17 -5.84 -4.70
N THR A 125 1.50 -6.33 -3.65
CA THR A 125 2.16 -6.66 -2.39
C THR A 125 2.62 -8.12 -2.40
N GLY A 126 3.51 -8.48 -1.47
CA GLY A 126 3.90 -9.89 -1.26
C GLY A 126 2.89 -10.70 -0.44
N ILE A 127 1.69 -10.17 -0.16
CA ILE A 127 0.67 -10.84 0.64
C ILE A 127 -0.19 -11.69 -0.29
N VAL A 128 -0.06 -13.02 -0.15
CA VAL A 128 -0.70 -14.01 -1.04
C VAL A 128 -1.64 -14.93 -0.28
N ASP A 129 -2.67 -15.44 -0.95
CA ASP A 129 -3.70 -16.32 -0.33
C ASP A 129 -3.12 -17.64 0.19
N THR A 130 -2.04 -18.13 -0.39
CA THR A 130 -1.39 -19.37 0.09
C THR A 130 -0.91 -19.30 1.55
N LEU A 131 -0.65 -18.10 2.06
CA LEU A 131 -0.12 -17.89 3.41
C LEU A 131 -1.17 -17.35 4.40
N VAL A 132 -2.12 -16.53 3.95
CA VAL A 132 -3.11 -15.86 4.79
C VAL A 132 -4.49 -15.84 4.12
N PRO A 133 -5.61 -15.71 4.87
CA PRO A 133 -6.93 -15.51 4.28
C PRO A 133 -7.04 -14.10 3.70
N ILE A 134 -6.72 -13.96 2.41
CA ILE A 134 -6.46 -12.69 1.74
C ILE A 134 -7.66 -11.74 1.77
N GLY A 135 -8.88 -12.23 1.61
CA GLY A 135 -10.10 -11.42 1.66
C GLY A 135 -10.22 -10.67 3.00
N LYS A 136 -10.04 -11.38 4.12
CA LYS A 136 -10.09 -10.76 5.46
C LYS A 136 -9.00 -9.71 5.66
N VAL A 137 -7.80 -9.95 5.12
CA VAL A 137 -6.69 -9.01 5.23
C VAL A 137 -6.96 -7.77 4.38
N CYS A 138 -7.51 -7.94 3.18
CA CYS A 138 -7.90 -6.84 2.30
C CYS A 138 -9.01 -5.98 2.94
N ASP A 139 -10.02 -6.61 3.54
CA ASP A 139 -11.09 -5.90 4.26
C ASP A 139 -10.55 -5.10 5.45
N MET A 140 -9.64 -5.68 6.24
CA MET A 140 -8.98 -4.97 7.35
C MET A 140 -8.15 -3.78 6.86
N LEU A 141 -7.46 -3.91 5.73
CA LEU A 141 -6.69 -2.83 5.13
C LEU A 141 -7.60 -1.69 4.67
N ASN A 142 -8.69 -2.00 3.98
CA ASN A 142 -9.65 -0.99 3.53
C ASN A 142 -10.36 -0.31 4.70
N GLN A 143 -10.73 -1.04 5.77
CA GLN A 143 -11.28 -0.44 6.99
C GLN A 143 -10.29 0.53 7.66
N ARG A 144 -8.99 0.17 7.71
CA ARG A 144 -7.96 1.07 8.26
C ARG A 144 -7.73 2.28 7.35
N LEU A 145 -7.74 2.06 6.05
CA LEU A 145 -7.62 3.14 5.07
C LEU A 145 -8.80 4.11 5.17
N GLU A 146 -10.04 3.61 5.28
CA GLU A 146 -11.24 4.42 5.49
C GLU A 146 -11.16 5.21 6.80
N LYS A 147 -10.75 4.56 7.89
CA LYS A 147 -10.52 5.24 9.17
C LYS A 147 -9.44 6.32 9.05
N PHE A 148 -8.35 6.05 8.33
CA PHE A 148 -7.29 7.03 8.07
C PHE A 148 -7.87 8.25 7.34
N TRP A 149 -8.67 8.06 6.29
CA TRP A 149 -9.28 9.13 5.52
C TRP A 149 -10.40 9.86 6.27
N SER A 150 -11.03 9.25 7.27
CA SER A 150 -12.07 9.88 8.10
C SER A 150 -11.51 10.73 9.26
N GLN A 151 -10.19 10.70 9.51
CA GLN A 151 -9.59 11.53 10.55
C GLN A 151 -9.61 13.00 10.15
N PRO A 152 -9.69 13.94 11.12
CA PRO A 152 -9.62 15.37 10.83
C PRO A 152 -8.34 15.70 10.05
N MET A 153 -8.52 16.35 8.91
CA MET A 153 -7.43 16.58 7.95
C MET A 153 -6.26 17.37 8.56
N LEU A 154 -6.53 18.34 9.43
CA LEU A 154 -5.51 19.19 10.03
C LEU A 154 -4.58 18.44 11.01
N SER A 155 -4.96 17.25 11.46
CA SER A 155 -4.13 16.40 12.34
C SER A 155 -3.15 15.51 11.57
N GLN A 156 -3.23 15.47 10.23
CA GLN A 156 -2.40 14.63 9.37
C GLN A 156 -1.36 15.45 8.62
N PRO A 157 -0.23 14.83 8.20
CA PRO A 157 0.69 15.49 7.28
C PRO A 157 0.00 15.67 5.92
N LEU A 158 -0.17 16.93 5.51
CA LEU A 158 -0.82 17.28 4.26
C LEU A 158 0.18 17.25 3.11
N ASN A 159 -0.26 16.73 1.98
CA ASN A 159 0.45 16.81 0.70
C ASN A 159 -0.56 17.04 -0.43
N ARG A 160 -0.06 17.35 -1.62
CA ARG A 160 -0.90 17.66 -2.79
C ARG A 160 -1.88 16.54 -3.15
N ALA A 161 -1.46 15.27 -3.09
CA ALA A 161 -2.33 14.14 -3.43
C ALA A 161 -3.51 14.02 -2.45
N TYR A 162 -3.24 14.17 -1.16
CA TYR A 162 -4.26 14.15 -0.11
C TYR A 162 -5.24 15.31 -0.26
N VAL A 163 -4.72 16.53 -0.41
CA VAL A 163 -5.53 17.75 -0.53
C VAL A 163 -6.39 17.71 -1.78
N THR A 164 -5.84 17.25 -2.91
CA THR A 164 -6.61 17.06 -4.15
C THR A 164 -7.81 16.14 -3.92
N LYS A 165 -7.58 14.94 -3.36
CA LYS A 165 -8.67 13.99 -3.09
C LYS A 165 -9.72 14.60 -2.17
N TYR A 166 -9.29 15.27 -1.08
CA TYR A 166 -10.21 15.86 -0.13
C TYR A 166 -11.07 16.96 -0.77
N LEU A 167 -10.46 17.91 -1.47
CA LEU A 167 -11.18 18.99 -2.14
C LEU A 167 -12.20 18.47 -3.15
N LEU A 168 -11.84 17.47 -3.94
CA LEU A 168 -12.76 16.80 -4.87
C LEU A 168 -13.92 16.09 -4.15
N THR A 169 -13.63 15.40 -3.04
CA THR A 169 -14.66 14.73 -2.23
C THR A 169 -15.63 15.73 -1.61
N MET A 170 -15.15 16.91 -1.25
CA MET A 170 -15.97 18.01 -0.74
C MET A 170 -16.70 18.80 -1.83
N GLY A 171 -16.60 18.38 -3.10
CA GLY A 171 -17.31 19.00 -4.22
C GLY A 171 -16.65 20.27 -4.76
N ILE A 172 -15.38 20.53 -4.40
CA ILE A 172 -14.63 21.64 -4.98
C ILE A 172 -14.23 21.29 -6.41
N GLU A 173 -14.57 22.13 -7.35
CA GLU A 173 -14.27 21.92 -8.76
C GLU A 173 -12.76 21.87 -9.03
N PRO A 174 -12.27 20.94 -9.89
CA PRO A 174 -10.85 20.81 -10.22
C PRO A 174 -10.24 22.07 -10.87
N LEU A 175 -11.07 22.99 -11.34
CA LEU A 175 -10.63 24.25 -11.93
C LEU A 175 -10.26 25.30 -10.87
N ARG A 176 -10.69 25.14 -9.61
CA ARG A 176 -10.50 26.13 -8.55
C ARG A 176 -9.20 25.99 -7.78
N PHE A 177 -8.47 24.90 -7.98
CA PHE A 177 -7.16 24.69 -7.35
C PHE A 177 -6.22 23.93 -8.27
N ASP A 178 -4.92 24.15 -8.10
CA ASP A 178 -3.89 23.42 -8.83
C ASP A 178 -2.56 23.38 -8.06
N PHE A 179 -1.60 22.65 -8.60
CA PHE A 179 -0.24 22.52 -8.07
C PHE A 179 0.77 22.76 -9.20
N ASP A 180 1.73 23.64 -8.94
CA ASP A 180 2.85 23.97 -9.84
C ASP A 180 2.47 24.50 -11.24
N THR A 181 1.20 24.86 -11.48
CA THR A 181 0.77 25.43 -12.76
C THR A 181 -0.08 26.68 -12.57
N THR A 182 0.11 27.66 -13.41
CA THR A 182 -0.62 28.96 -13.40
C THR A 182 -1.52 29.13 -14.61
N SER A 183 -1.81 28.05 -15.34
CA SER A 183 -2.55 28.11 -16.62
C SER A 183 -4.07 28.27 -16.45
N LYS A 184 -4.60 28.08 -15.24
CA LYS A 184 -6.04 28.15 -14.97
C LYS A 184 -6.40 29.52 -14.36
N PRO A 185 -7.37 30.28 -14.92
CA PRO A 185 -7.90 31.48 -14.29
C PRO A 185 -8.78 31.13 -13.09
N ASP A 186 -8.96 32.09 -12.19
CA ASP A 186 -9.79 32.02 -10.98
C ASP A 186 -9.46 30.77 -10.11
N CYS A 187 -8.18 30.57 -9.87
CA CYS A 187 -7.64 29.33 -9.29
C CYS A 187 -6.64 29.65 -8.18
N MET A 188 -6.66 28.85 -7.10
CA MET A 188 -5.61 28.86 -6.08
C MET A 188 -4.55 27.80 -6.41
N VAL A 189 -3.30 28.21 -6.40
CA VAL A 189 -2.17 27.35 -6.80
C VAL A 189 -1.14 27.27 -5.69
N VAL A 190 -0.77 26.04 -5.29
CA VAL A 190 0.41 25.79 -4.47
C VAL A 190 1.59 25.56 -5.38
N MET A 191 2.55 26.48 -5.37
CA MET A 191 3.74 26.45 -6.23
C MET A 191 5.01 26.20 -5.41
N ARG A 192 5.92 25.43 -5.95
CA ARG A 192 7.28 25.33 -5.44
C ARG A 192 8.13 26.48 -5.98
N ASP A 193 8.83 27.17 -5.07
CA ASP A 193 9.72 28.29 -5.37
C ASP A 193 11.10 28.03 -4.72
N GLY A 194 11.98 27.35 -5.44
CA GLY A 194 13.25 26.85 -4.91
C GLY A 194 13.04 25.84 -3.79
N ASP A 195 13.48 26.18 -2.58
CA ASP A 195 13.34 25.35 -1.37
C ASP A 195 12.09 25.71 -0.54
N ARG A 196 11.23 26.60 -1.05
CA ARG A 196 10.02 27.05 -0.39
C ARG A 196 8.80 26.75 -1.23
N TYR A 197 7.64 26.98 -0.62
CA TYR A 197 6.33 26.88 -1.25
C TYR A 197 5.58 28.17 -1.08
N LYS A 198 4.78 28.55 -2.06
CA LYS A 198 3.91 29.72 -2.01
C LYS A 198 2.49 29.35 -2.44
N LEU A 199 1.51 29.91 -1.77
CA LEU A 199 0.13 29.89 -2.20
C LEU A 199 -0.13 31.15 -3.02
N VAL A 200 -0.61 30.97 -4.26
CA VAL A 200 -0.87 32.02 -5.23
C VAL A 200 -2.33 31.98 -5.66
N TYR A 201 -3.00 33.10 -5.74
CA TYR A 201 -4.29 33.20 -6.42
C TYR A 201 -4.04 33.73 -7.83
N ILE A 202 -4.57 33.04 -8.82
CA ILE A 202 -4.58 33.44 -10.23
C ILE A 202 -5.96 34.03 -10.50
N ASP A 203 -6.02 35.29 -10.89
CA ASP A 203 -7.28 35.98 -11.18
C ASP A 203 -7.86 35.58 -12.57
N ASP A 204 -9.00 36.15 -12.93
CA ASP A 204 -9.69 35.91 -14.20
C ASP A 204 -8.87 36.37 -15.42
N ARG A 205 -7.86 37.24 -15.23
CA ARG A 205 -6.95 37.75 -16.28
C ARG A 205 -5.67 36.94 -16.39
N GLY A 206 -5.44 36.02 -15.45
CA GLY A 206 -4.23 35.18 -15.38
C GLY A 206 -3.10 35.83 -14.57
N ASP A 207 -3.37 36.96 -13.88
CA ASP A 207 -2.39 37.61 -13.01
C ASP A 207 -2.31 36.90 -11.66
N GLY A 208 -1.06 36.54 -11.25
CA GLY A 208 -0.79 35.80 -10.03
C GLY A 208 -0.54 36.70 -8.83
N LYS A 209 -1.36 36.61 -7.78
CA LYS A 209 -1.16 37.29 -6.49
C LYS A 209 -0.70 36.28 -5.44
N THR A 210 0.52 36.43 -4.91
CA THR A 210 0.99 35.60 -3.79
C THR A 210 0.19 35.95 -2.53
N LEU A 211 -0.46 34.92 -1.96
CA LEU A 211 -1.25 35.03 -0.73
C LEU A 211 -0.40 34.75 0.51
N SER A 212 0.47 33.75 0.45
CA SER A 212 1.36 33.36 1.56
C SER A 212 2.57 32.60 1.08
N ASN A 213 3.64 32.58 1.92
CA ASN A 213 4.86 31.82 1.68
C ASN A 213 5.08 30.84 2.84
N HIS A 214 5.53 29.62 2.51
CA HIS A 214 5.67 28.52 3.43
C HIS A 214 7.00 27.80 3.27
N LEU A 215 7.52 27.22 4.35
CA LEU A 215 8.76 26.44 4.33
C LEU A 215 8.55 25.00 3.83
N THR A 216 7.35 24.46 4.04
CA THR A 216 7.05 23.07 3.68
C THR A 216 5.81 22.97 2.79
N GLU A 217 5.70 21.89 2.02
CA GLU A 217 4.51 21.55 1.25
C GLU A 217 3.28 21.38 2.16
N ASN A 218 3.48 20.79 3.33
CA ASN A 218 2.43 20.58 4.33
C ASN A 218 1.79 21.92 4.75
N ASP A 219 2.61 22.93 5.03
CA ASP A 219 2.11 24.25 5.47
C ASP A 219 1.39 24.99 4.33
N ALA A 220 1.90 24.89 3.10
CA ALA A 220 1.26 25.46 1.91
C ALA A 220 -0.08 24.78 1.61
N CYS A 221 -0.16 23.46 1.71
CA CYS A 221 -1.39 22.68 1.57
C CYS A 221 -2.41 23.05 2.65
N ARG A 222 -1.94 23.24 3.89
CA ARG A 222 -2.80 23.72 5.00
C ARG A 222 -3.39 25.09 4.71
N ALA A 223 -2.56 26.03 4.27
CA ALA A 223 -3.01 27.37 3.92
C ALA A 223 -4.04 27.38 2.77
N LEU A 224 -3.88 26.47 1.78
CA LEU A 224 -4.88 26.29 0.72
C LEU A 224 -6.24 25.87 1.29
N LEU A 225 -6.27 24.89 2.21
CA LEU A 225 -7.51 24.43 2.85
C LEU A 225 -8.15 25.51 3.70
N GLU A 226 -7.35 26.23 4.50
CA GLU A 226 -7.82 27.34 5.33
C GLU A 226 -8.50 28.41 4.47
N ARG A 227 -7.98 28.70 3.29
CA ARG A 227 -8.61 29.65 2.35
C ARG A 227 -9.96 29.15 1.83
N PHE A 228 -10.10 27.86 1.51
CA PHE A 228 -11.41 27.32 1.11
C PHE A 228 -12.42 27.34 2.26
N ILE A 229 -11.98 27.18 3.51
CA ILE A 229 -12.82 27.31 4.71
C ILE A 229 -13.27 28.78 4.87
N GLU A 230 -12.33 29.72 4.79
CA GLU A 230 -12.63 31.18 4.90
C GLU A 230 -13.60 31.64 3.83
N MET A 231 -13.53 31.10 2.62
CA MET A 231 -14.47 31.41 1.53
C MET A 231 -15.83 30.71 1.67
N GLY A 232 -16.04 29.91 2.73
CA GLY A 232 -17.29 29.21 2.99
C GLY A 232 -17.55 28.01 2.08
N HIS A 233 -16.53 27.54 1.34
CA HIS A 233 -16.62 26.34 0.49
C HIS A 233 -16.44 25.04 1.30
N LEU A 234 -15.84 25.12 2.48
CA LEU A 234 -15.65 24.00 3.41
C LEU A 234 -16.23 24.36 4.76
N SER A 235 -16.85 23.39 5.46
CA SER A 235 -17.34 23.61 6.82
C SER A 235 -16.17 23.63 7.83
N HIS A 236 -16.34 24.38 8.93
CA HIS A 236 -15.36 24.46 10.04
C HIS A 236 -15.20 23.14 10.83
N SER A 237 -15.80 22.04 10.40
CA SER A 237 -15.69 20.71 11.03
C SER A 237 -14.40 19.94 10.67
N LEU A 238 -13.36 20.64 10.31
CA LEU A 238 -12.02 20.08 10.06
C LEU A 238 -11.18 19.95 11.32
#